data_9b0411f64cd8b885874a5bf36527e3af
#
_entry.id   9b0411f64cd8b885874a5bf36527e3af
#
_cell.length_a   1.000
_cell.length_b   1.000
_cell.length_c   1.000
_cell.angle_alpha   90.00
_cell.angle_beta   90.00
_cell.angle_gamma   90.00
#
_symmetry.space_group_name_H-M   'P 1'
#
loop_
_entity.id
_entity.type
_entity.pdbx_description
1 polymer ?
#
loop_
_entity_poly.entity_id
_entity_poly.type
_entity_poly.pdbx_seq_one_letter_code
_entity_poly.pdbx_strand_id
1 'polypeptide(L)'
;VLGDFLAAAKNAAPQEIVVENDVMKVRFSTGGGIVRSVTLKDYTRYGRQGERNEPIEMFVPESAKFDLSFFIKNGLNNVKVNTSEYTFTADPVVRTDTAQIVRMRLPVAEGAALEYRYVVYDEATPSRDYLVDYTVRLVGMAPYMANQSSIGIAWSNTSYRNERGFKNENMYTTVAYRVPGEGSIDDLSMSEGAKEEKISSSVEWIAFKQQFFSSVLIARDDFLYADVAYDTASPDSGLIKAFSAAMAVPYTAQTEQYDFSFYFGPNKYAVLKKIDDAQGQSLLLDRLIPMGWGIIGWVSRWLVIPVFDFLRQYIPSFGWIILILAILIKIIVSPLTYKSYISQAKMRIIKPEIDALNAKYPKQDDAMKKQQEMMALYKKAGINPLGGCIPMLIQLPILIAMFRFFPSSIELRGQSLWWAHDLSSYDSILNLPFSIPFYLSLIHISEPT
;
A
#
# COMPACT_ATOMS: atom_id res chain seq x y z
N VAL A 1 -21.47 27.54 30.88
CA VAL A 1 -21.96 26.14 30.87
C VAL A 1 -21.30 25.36 29.75
N LEU A 2 -21.40 25.76 28.48
CA LEU A 2 -20.75 25.04 27.38
C LEU A 2 -19.20 25.15 27.46
N GLY A 3 -18.70 26.32 27.87
CA GLY A 3 -17.26 26.58 28.03
C GLY A 3 -16.60 25.83 29.18
N ASP A 4 -17.35 25.47 30.24
CA ASP A 4 -16.79 24.85 31.43
C ASP A 4 -16.37 23.41 31.18
N PHE A 5 -17.19 22.64 30.46
CA PHE A 5 -16.85 21.24 30.09
C PHE A 5 -15.64 21.16 29.18
N LEU A 6 -15.62 21.98 28.14
CA LEU A 6 -14.49 22.00 27.18
C LEU A 6 -13.23 22.59 27.82
N ALA A 7 -13.34 23.58 28.71
CA ALA A 7 -12.20 24.11 29.44
C ALA A 7 -11.58 23.06 30.38
N ALA A 8 -12.41 22.28 31.06
CA ALA A 8 -11.95 21.16 31.89
C ALA A 8 -11.25 20.10 31.05
N ALA A 9 -11.80 19.71 29.90
CA ALA A 9 -11.21 18.75 29.00
C ALA A 9 -9.90 19.24 28.37
N LYS A 10 -9.75 20.56 28.14
CA LYS A 10 -8.53 21.16 27.59
C LYS A 10 -7.36 21.11 28.59
N ASN A 11 -7.65 21.21 29.87
CA ASN A 11 -6.66 21.24 30.94
C ASN A 11 -6.36 19.86 31.55
N ALA A 12 -7.07 18.81 31.14
CA ALA A 12 -6.88 17.46 31.65
C ALA A 12 -5.59 16.83 31.07
N ALA A 13 -4.86 16.07 31.90
CA ALA A 13 -3.68 15.35 31.46
C ALA A 13 -4.08 14.11 30.63
N PRO A 14 -3.47 13.90 29.45
CA PRO A 14 -3.76 12.72 28.65
C PRO A 14 -3.25 11.43 29.32
N GLN A 15 -3.98 10.35 29.11
CA GLN A 15 -3.64 9.00 29.58
C GLN A 15 -3.45 8.08 28.37
N GLU A 16 -2.62 7.06 28.53
CA GLU A 16 -2.44 6.01 27.54
C GLU A 16 -3.22 4.75 27.92
N ILE A 17 -3.87 4.14 26.94
CA ILE A 17 -4.58 2.87 27.06
C ILE A 17 -3.94 1.89 26.08
N VAL A 18 -3.55 0.73 26.58
CA VAL A 18 -2.90 -0.32 25.77
C VAL A 18 -3.85 -1.49 25.62
N VAL A 19 -4.05 -1.89 24.39
CA VAL A 19 -4.81 -3.07 23.99
C VAL A 19 -3.97 -3.87 23.01
N GLU A 20 -3.98 -5.19 23.16
CA GLU A 20 -3.19 -6.05 22.27
C GLU A 20 -3.93 -7.36 21.99
N ASN A 21 -3.78 -7.81 20.74
CA ASN A 21 -4.16 -9.14 20.28
C ASN A 21 -2.90 -9.95 19.91
N ASP A 22 -3.07 -11.08 19.24
CA ASP A 22 -1.96 -11.95 18.86
C ASP A 22 -0.98 -11.31 17.89
N VAL A 23 -1.43 -10.41 17.00
CA VAL A 23 -0.63 -9.86 15.89
C VAL A 23 -0.20 -8.41 16.08
N MET A 24 -0.93 -7.62 16.88
CA MET A 24 -0.62 -6.19 17.08
C MET A 24 -0.84 -5.73 18.52
N LYS A 25 -0.12 -4.67 18.87
CA LYS A 25 -0.29 -3.88 20.09
C LYS A 25 -0.68 -2.47 19.71
N VAL A 26 -1.84 -2.02 20.17
CA VAL A 26 -2.38 -0.69 19.88
C VAL A 26 -2.34 0.14 21.15
N ARG A 27 -1.73 1.32 21.07
CA ARG A 27 -1.75 2.32 22.13
C ARG A 27 -2.68 3.46 21.73
N PHE A 28 -3.66 3.73 22.56
CA PHE A 28 -4.56 4.85 22.43
C PHE A 28 -4.15 5.96 23.39
N SER A 29 -4.39 7.21 22.99
CA SER A 29 -4.24 8.38 23.86
C SER A 29 -5.59 9.02 24.09
N THR A 30 -5.91 9.37 25.33
CA THR A 30 -7.11 10.18 25.64
C THR A 30 -6.95 11.63 25.16
N GLY A 31 -5.71 12.12 24.96
CA GLY A 31 -5.45 13.40 24.29
C GLY A 31 -5.85 13.29 22.81
N GLY A 32 -6.93 13.97 22.42
CA GLY A 32 -7.56 13.85 21.12
C GLY A 32 -8.39 12.58 20.89
N GLY A 33 -8.34 11.60 21.82
CA GLY A 33 -9.03 10.31 21.66
C GLY A 33 -8.48 9.42 20.54
N ILE A 34 -7.19 9.44 20.27
CA ILE A 34 -6.58 8.91 19.04
C ILE A 34 -5.85 7.56 19.23
N VAL A 35 -5.66 6.83 18.13
CA VAL A 35 -4.65 5.77 18.02
C VAL A 35 -3.26 6.42 18.02
N ARG A 36 -2.50 6.24 19.08
CA ARG A 36 -1.19 6.88 19.30
C ARG A 36 -0.03 6.11 18.68
N SER A 37 -0.06 4.78 18.74
CA SER A 37 0.87 3.91 18.03
C SER A 37 0.29 2.53 17.79
N VAL A 38 0.80 1.86 16.77
CA VAL A 38 0.49 0.46 16.47
C VAL A 38 1.79 -0.28 16.20
N THR A 39 2.06 -1.32 16.98
CA THR A 39 3.24 -2.18 16.85
C THR A 39 2.79 -3.54 16.33
N LEU A 40 3.38 -4.03 15.24
CA LEU A 40 3.14 -5.37 14.70
C LEU A 40 4.10 -6.37 15.36
N LYS A 41 3.56 -7.45 15.96
CA LYS A 41 4.35 -8.40 16.75
C LYS A 41 5.21 -9.33 15.90
N ASP A 42 4.72 -9.73 14.72
CA ASP A 42 5.36 -10.73 13.86
C ASP A 42 6.39 -10.15 12.90
N TYR A 43 6.58 -8.83 12.90
CA TYR A 43 7.42 -8.16 11.93
C TYR A 43 8.46 -7.27 12.61
N THR A 44 9.66 -7.27 12.04
CA THR A 44 10.76 -6.41 12.48
C THR A 44 11.23 -5.52 11.36
N ARG A 45 11.75 -4.33 11.67
CA ARG A 45 12.38 -3.40 10.73
C ARG A 45 13.89 -3.42 10.87
N TYR A 46 14.59 -2.88 9.88
CA TYR A 46 16.02 -2.63 10.00
C TYR A 46 16.27 -1.45 10.95
N GLY A 47 17.03 -1.70 12.01
CA GLY A 47 17.52 -0.68 12.92
C GLY A 47 18.64 0.16 12.30
N ARG A 48 19.07 1.20 13.03
CA ARG A 48 20.18 2.09 12.60
C ARG A 48 21.50 1.35 12.34
N GLN A 49 21.70 0.19 12.94
CA GLN A 49 22.90 -0.64 12.75
C GLN A 49 22.80 -1.56 11.54
N GLY A 50 21.70 -1.50 10.78
CA GLY A 50 21.49 -2.32 9.58
C GLY A 50 21.06 -3.76 9.84
N GLU A 51 20.80 -4.13 11.10
CA GLU A 51 20.23 -5.42 11.48
C GLU A 51 18.71 -5.31 11.62
N ARG A 52 18.00 -6.40 11.30
CA ARG A 52 16.55 -6.48 11.42
C ARG A 52 16.17 -6.97 12.81
N ASN A 53 16.09 -6.08 13.80
CA ASN A 53 15.89 -6.42 15.19
C ASN A 53 14.86 -5.54 15.93
N GLU A 54 14.40 -4.45 15.32
CA GLU A 54 13.40 -3.57 15.94
C GLU A 54 11.98 -3.99 15.51
N PRO A 55 10.98 -4.02 16.41
CA PRO A 55 9.61 -4.30 16.02
C PRO A 55 9.08 -3.21 15.07
N ILE A 56 8.17 -3.60 14.16
CA ILE A 56 7.51 -2.63 13.27
C ILE A 56 6.57 -1.77 14.10
N GLU A 57 6.87 -0.47 14.20
CA GLU A 57 5.89 0.56 14.51
C GLU A 57 5.36 1.15 13.20
N MET A 58 4.04 1.16 13.03
CA MET A 58 3.41 1.61 11.79
C MET A 58 3.69 3.09 11.49
N PHE A 59 3.87 3.90 12.52
CA PHE A 59 4.19 5.33 12.44
C PHE A 59 4.81 5.83 13.74
N VAL A 60 5.42 7.00 13.66
CA VAL A 60 6.02 7.69 14.81
C VAL A 60 4.90 8.16 15.76
N PRO A 61 4.89 7.73 17.04
CA PRO A 61 3.81 8.04 17.96
C PRO A 61 3.55 9.54 18.13
N GLU A 62 4.60 10.36 18.16
CA GLU A 62 4.52 11.81 18.34
C GLU A 62 3.93 12.53 17.12
N SER A 63 3.99 11.92 15.95
CA SER A 63 3.46 12.46 14.70
C SER A 63 1.99 12.11 14.46
N ALA A 64 1.47 11.13 15.20
CA ALA A 64 0.09 10.65 15.02
C ALA A 64 -0.91 11.74 15.39
N LYS A 65 -1.76 12.10 14.43
CA LYS A 65 -2.86 13.05 14.61
C LYS A 65 -4.11 12.52 13.94
N PHE A 66 -5.20 12.62 14.65
CA PHE A 66 -6.54 12.41 14.14
C PHE A 66 -7.46 13.44 14.79
N ASP A 67 -8.11 14.27 14.00
CA ASP A 67 -8.87 15.40 14.48
C ASP A 67 -10.23 15.45 13.81
N LEU A 68 -11.29 15.52 14.58
CA LEU A 68 -12.61 15.90 14.08
C LEU A 68 -12.83 17.39 14.34
N SER A 69 -13.26 18.10 13.31
CA SER A 69 -13.56 19.52 13.37
C SER A 69 -15.01 19.81 13.04
N PHE A 70 -15.70 20.50 13.93
CA PHE A 70 -17.11 20.88 13.79
C PHE A 70 -17.39 22.20 14.55
N PHE A 71 -18.53 22.79 14.27
CA PHE A 71 -18.96 24.04 14.94
C PHE A 71 -20.09 23.76 15.90
N ILE A 72 -20.02 24.36 17.11
CA ILE A 72 -21.05 24.34 18.11
C ILE A 72 -21.58 25.76 18.37
N LYS A 73 -22.84 25.86 18.73
CA LYS A 73 -23.49 27.12 19.11
C LYS A 73 -23.03 27.53 20.51
N ASN A 74 -22.54 28.75 20.65
CA ASN A 74 -22.23 29.37 21.94
C ASN A 74 -22.92 30.74 22.01
N GLY A 75 -24.17 30.77 22.45
CA GLY A 75 -25.00 31.95 22.39
C GLY A 75 -25.27 32.40 20.95
N LEU A 76 -24.86 33.63 20.61
CA LEU A 76 -24.98 34.18 19.25
C LEU A 76 -23.82 33.83 18.31
N ASN A 77 -22.76 33.21 18.83
CA ASN A 77 -21.56 32.88 18.08
C ASN A 77 -21.42 31.36 17.85
N ASN A 78 -20.77 30.97 16.77
CA ASN A 78 -20.34 29.60 16.56
C ASN A 78 -18.89 29.46 16.97
N VAL A 79 -18.54 28.38 17.68
CA VAL A 79 -17.19 28.07 18.11
C VAL A 79 -16.76 26.80 17.36
N LYS A 80 -15.60 26.86 16.72
CA LYS A 80 -14.97 25.67 16.10
C LYS A 80 -14.39 24.81 17.22
N VAL A 81 -14.73 23.53 17.21
CA VAL A 81 -14.14 22.50 18.06
C VAL A 81 -13.24 21.64 17.21
N ASN A 82 -11.99 21.49 17.62
CA ASN A 82 -11.04 20.53 17.08
C ASN A 82 -10.77 19.52 18.21
N THR A 83 -11.08 18.26 17.99
CA THR A 83 -10.99 17.24 19.05
C THR A 83 -9.57 17.02 19.56
N SER A 84 -8.58 17.29 18.72
CA SER A 84 -7.15 17.23 19.07
C SER A 84 -6.74 18.19 20.21
N GLU A 85 -7.53 19.23 20.48
CA GLU A 85 -7.25 20.20 21.55
C GLU A 85 -7.74 19.74 22.93
N TYR A 86 -8.48 18.62 23.02
CA TYR A 86 -9.16 18.18 24.22
C TYR A 86 -8.73 16.79 24.66
N THR A 87 -8.75 16.56 25.96
CA THR A 87 -8.52 15.25 26.57
C THR A 87 -9.86 14.60 26.89
N PHE A 88 -10.07 13.42 26.34
CA PHE A 88 -11.24 12.58 26.57
C PHE A 88 -11.12 11.87 27.92
N THR A 89 -12.26 11.60 28.55
CA THR A 89 -12.32 10.65 29.68
C THR A 89 -12.49 9.25 29.10
N ALA A 90 -11.75 8.27 29.63
CA ALA A 90 -11.84 6.89 29.17
C ALA A 90 -12.53 6.00 30.21
N ASP A 91 -13.37 5.12 29.73
CA ASP A 91 -13.91 4.02 30.53
C ASP A 91 -12.87 2.88 30.65
N PRO A 92 -12.99 2.01 31.65
CA PRO A 92 -12.22 0.77 31.70
C PRO A 92 -12.41 -0.05 30.43
N VAL A 93 -11.31 -0.67 29.95
CA VAL A 93 -11.36 -1.53 28.76
C VAL A 93 -12.30 -2.70 29.02
N VAL A 94 -13.30 -2.86 28.18
CA VAL A 94 -14.23 -3.99 28.23
C VAL A 94 -13.68 -5.10 27.34
N ARG A 95 -13.43 -6.29 27.94
CA ARG A 95 -13.02 -7.49 27.21
C ARG A 95 -14.22 -8.40 27.03
N THR A 96 -14.42 -8.84 25.79
CA THR A 96 -15.38 -9.87 25.41
C THR A 96 -14.61 -11.12 24.97
N ASP A 97 -15.31 -12.19 24.64
CA ASP A 97 -14.67 -13.44 24.16
C ASP A 97 -13.92 -13.25 22.83
N THR A 98 -14.25 -12.21 22.05
CA THR A 98 -13.74 -12.01 20.68
C THR A 98 -13.13 -10.65 20.44
N ALA A 99 -13.19 -9.71 21.40
CA ALA A 99 -12.71 -8.35 21.19
C ALA A 99 -12.46 -7.59 22.50
N GLN A 100 -11.62 -6.58 22.39
CA GLN A 100 -11.36 -5.57 23.43
C GLN A 100 -11.93 -4.23 22.97
N ILE A 101 -12.71 -3.59 23.83
CA ILE A 101 -13.45 -2.35 23.51
C ILE A 101 -12.91 -1.22 24.38
N VAL A 102 -12.43 -0.17 23.73
CA VAL A 102 -12.02 1.09 24.35
C VAL A 102 -13.09 2.13 24.08
N ARG A 103 -13.60 2.76 25.12
CA ARG A 103 -14.55 3.88 25.02
C ARG A 103 -13.92 5.13 25.60
N MET A 104 -14.05 6.24 24.88
CA MET A 104 -13.59 7.55 25.29
C MET A 104 -14.70 8.56 25.07
N ARG A 105 -14.85 9.51 25.99
CA ARG A 105 -15.95 10.47 25.97
C ARG A 105 -15.41 11.88 26.18
N LEU A 106 -15.82 12.79 25.32
CA LEU A 106 -15.61 14.22 25.45
C LEU A 106 -16.94 14.89 25.78
N PRO A 107 -17.22 15.29 27.05
CA PRO A 107 -18.41 16.03 27.41
C PRO A 107 -18.36 17.42 26.76
N VAL A 108 -19.43 17.82 26.09
CA VAL A 108 -19.56 19.14 25.46
C VAL A 108 -20.55 20.04 26.24
N ALA A 109 -21.62 19.44 26.72
CA ALA A 109 -22.61 20.08 27.56
C ALA A 109 -23.29 19.06 28.50
N GLU A 110 -24.18 19.52 29.37
CA GLU A 110 -24.98 18.62 30.20
C GLU A 110 -25.84 17.70 29.31
N GLY A 111 -25.65 16.39 29.44
CA GLY A 111 -26.31 15.39 28.61
C GLY A 111 -25.81 15.28 27.15
N ALA A 112 -24.81 16.09 26.77
CA ALA A 112 -24.25 16.05 25.41
C ALA A 112 -22.76 15.72 25.43
N ALA A 113 -22.35 14.75 24.61
CA ALA A 113 -20.97 14.31 24.50
C ALA A 113 -20.64 13.74 23.13
N LEU A 114 -19.37 13.87 22.74
CA LEU A 114 -18.77 13.11 21.67
C LEU A 114 -18.18 11.83 22.26
N GLU A 115 -18.58 10.70 21.74
CA GLU A 115 -18.15 9.39 22.20
C GLU A 115 -17.36 8.67 21.09
N TYR A 116 -16.16 8.20 21.40
CA TYR A 116 -15.32 7.34 20.56
C TYR A 116 -15.34 5.92 21.10
N ARG A 117 -15.62 4.97 20.23
CA ARG A 117 -15.60 3.55 20.54
C ARG A 117 -14.67 2.84 19.58
N TYR A 118 -13.58 2.26 20.10
CA TYR A 118 -12.65 1.43 19.35
C TYR A 118 -12.87 -0.04 19.71
N VAL A 119 -12.82 -0.91 18.71
CA VAL A 119 -12.91 -2.37 18.87
C VAL A 119 -11.69 -2.99 18.24
N VAL A 120 -10.89 -3.68 19.05
CA VAL A 120 -9.74 -4.49 18.62
C VAL A 120 -10.13 -5.95 18.79
N TYR A 121 -10.07 -6.72 17.72
CA TYR A 121 -10.49 -8.12 17.72
C TYR A 121 -9.40 -9.03 18.26
N ASP A 122 -9.78 -9.95 19.16
CA ASP A 122 -8.89 -10.96 19.76
C ASP A 122 -8.99 -12.33 19.03
N GLU A 123 -9.96 -12.49 18.16
CA GLU A 123 -10.18 -13.74 17.44
C GLU A 123 -9.27 -13.82 16.23
N ALA A 124 -8.54 -14.93 16.09
CA ALA A 124 -7.65 -15.22 14.97
C ALA A 124 -8.42 -15.44 13.66
N THR A 125 -9.14 -14.42 13.23
CA THR A 125 -9.69 -14.33 11.87
C THR A 125 -8.73 -13.49 11.02
N PRO A 126 -8.03 -14.10 10.05
CA PRO A 126 -6.96 -13.43 9.28
C PRO A 126 -7.37 -12.11 8.60
N SER A 127 -8.66 -11.82 8.52
CA SER A 127 -9.19 -10.58 7.96
C SER A 127 -9.46 -9.49 9.01
N ARG A 128 -9.61 -9.84 10.31
CA ARG A 128 -9.93 -8.89 11.37
C ARG A 128 -8.78 -8.60 12.33
N ASP A 129 -7.76 -9.45 12.35
CA ASP A 129 -6.63 -9.33 13.28
C ASP A 129 -5.90 -7.98 13.20
N TYR A 130 -5.91 -7.35 12.01
CA TYR A 130 -5.29 -6.07 11.72
C TYR A 130 -6.29 -4.90 11.64
N LEU A 131 -7.59 -5.14 11.95
CA LEU A 131 -8.61 -4.12 11.94
C LEU A 131 -8.87 -3.55 13.33
N VAL A 132 -9.11 -2.26 13.38
CA VAL A 132 -9.62 -1.53 14.55
C VAL A 132 -10.88 -0.81 14.10
N ASP A 133 -12.04 -1.31 14.48
CA ASP A 133 -13.28 -0.62 14.19
C ASP A 133 -13.38 0.62 15.07
N TYR A 134 -13.82 1.72 14.49
CA TYR A 134 -13.89 3.02 15.13
C TYR A 134 -15.25 3.67 14.88
N THR A 135 -15.99 3.85 15.95
CA THR A 135 -17.30 4.51 15.91
C THR A 135 -17.25 5.84 16.63
N VAL A 136 -17.75 6.88 15.97
CA VAL A 136 -17.95 8.22 16.53
C VAL A 136 -19.44 8.42 16.77
N ARG A 137 -19.86 8.68 18.02
CA ARG A 137 -21.26 8.94 18.37
C ARG A 137 -21.43 10.36 18.88
N LEU A 138 -22.46 11.03 18.37
CA LEU A 138 -22.85 12.38 18.72
C LEU A 138 -24.00 12.34 19.75
N VAL A 139 -23.70 11.90 20.98
CA VAL A 139 -24.73 11.70 22.04
C VAL A 139 -25.29 13.04 22.49
N GLY A 140 -26.60 13.28 22.27
CA GLY A 140 -27.28 14.51 22.69
C GLY A 140 -26.73 15.80 22.07
N MET A 141 -25.92 15.72 21.00
CA MET A 141 -25.20 16.85 20.42
C MET A 141 -26.07 17.74 19.52
N ALA A 142 -27.14 17.22 18.92
CA ALA A 142 -27.92 17.92 17.89
C ALA A 142 -28.37 19.36 18.28
N PRO A 143 -28.83 19.66 19.53
CA PRO A 143 -29.23 21.02 19.92
C PRO A 143 -28.05 22.01 19.95
N TYR A 144 -26.84 21.50 20.18
CA TYR A 144 -25.64 22.30 20.39
C TYR A 144 -24.84 22.47 19.06
N MET A 145 -25.06 21.61 18.06
CA MET A 145 -24.38 21.73 16.77
C MET A 145 -24.84 23.00 16.03
N ALA A 146 -23.89 23.70 15.43
CA ALA A 146 -24.21 24.82 14.54
C ALA A 146 -24.82 24.30 13.24
N ASN A 147 -25.39 25.19 12.43
CA ASN A 147 -25.87 24.83 11.12
C ASN A 147 -24.70 24.61 10.19
N GLN A 148 -24.39 23.35 9.94
CA GLN A 148 -23.30 22.89 9.08
C GLN A 148 -23.74 21.65 8.30
N SER A 149 -23.15 21.42 7.13
CA SER A 149 -23.49 20.29 6.25
C SER A 149 -22.49 19.13 6.36
N SER A 150 -21.36 19.37 7.04
CA SER A 150 -20.30 18.36 7.16
C SER A 150 -19.49 18.52 8.43
N ILE A 151 -18.85 17.44 8.84
CA ILE A 151 -17.82 17.39 9.88
C ILE A 151 -16.50 17.10 9.20
N GLY A 152 -15.49 17.95 9.44
CA GLY A 152 -14.14 17.76 8.91
C GLY A 152 -13.37 16.72 9.70
N ILE A 153 -12.53 15.95 9.00
CA ILE A 153 -11.62 14.98 9.57
C ILE A 153 -10.21 15.29 9.03
N ALA A 154 -9.24 15.39 9.92
CA ALA A 154 -7.83 15.47 9.54
C ALA A 154 -7.08 14.27 10.13
N TRP A 155 -6.37 13.54 9.27
CA TRP A 155 -5.56 12.40 9.66
C TRP A 155 -4.14 12.56 9.13
N SER A 156 -3.15 12.41 9.99
CA SER A 156 -1.75 12.51 9.59
C SER A 156 -0.84 11.67 10.48
N ASN A 157 0.23 11.19 9.91
CA ASN A 157 1.33 10.57 10.62
C ASN A 157 2.63 10.60 9.80
N THR A 158 3.75 10.27 10.45
CA THR A 158 5.05 10.07 9.80
C THR A 158 5.46 8.63 9.99
N SER A 159 5.81 7.95 8.91
CA SER A 159 6.21 6.56 8.95
C SER A 159 7.72 6.40 9.07
N TYR A 160 8.14 5.37 9.82
CA TYR A 160 9.53 4.95 9.88
C TYR A 160 9.97 4.30 8.58
N ARG A 161 11.27 4.40 8.28
CA ARG A 161 11.91 3.55 7.29
C ARG A 161 12.00 2.13 7.85
N ASN A 162 11.41 1.18 7.14
CA ASN A 162 11.35 -0.22 7.56
C ASN A 162 12.35 -1.11 6.83
N GLU A 163 12.78 -0.68 5.63
CA GLU A 163 13.61 -1.48 4.74
C GLU A 163 15.02 -0.90 4.62
N ARG A 164 15.95 -1.74 4.15
CA ARG A 164 17.36 -1.39 4.05
C ARG A 164 17.65 -0.30 3.04
N GLY A 165 16.94 -0.29 1.90
CA GLY A 165 17.14 0.65 0.80
C GLY A 165 16.13 1.78 0.79
N PHE A 166 16.51 3.01 1.18
CA PHE A 166 15.63 4.18 1.18
C PHE A 166 14.96 4.43 -0.17
N LYS A 167 15.74 4.48 -1.25
CA LYS A 167 15.21 4.75 -2.60
C LYS A 167 14.16 3.74 -3.04
N ASN A 168 14.43 2.44 -2.78
CA ASN A 168 13.51 1.38 -3.14
C ASN A 168 12.22 1.47 -2.31
N GLU A 169 12.32 1.60 -0.99
CA GLU A 169 11.15 1.73 -0.12
C GLU A 169 10.34 2.99 -0.45
N ASN A 170 11.02 4.13 -0.69
CA ASN A 170 10.38 5.39 -1.10
C ASN A 170 9.58 5.25 -2.39
N MET A 171 10.08 4.46 -3.36
CA MET A 171 9.40 4.21 -4.64
C MET A 171 8.05 3.47 -4.47
N TYR A 172 7.89 2.66 -3.42
CA TYR A 172 6.64 1.95 -3.12
C TYR A 172 5.76 2.68 -2.09
N THR A 173 6.25 3.79 -1.52
CA THR A 173 5.61 4.50 -0.41
C THR A 173 4.85 5.71 -0.95
N THR A 174 3.51 5.71 -0.78
CA THR A 174 2.62 6.75 -1.33
C THR A 174 1.31 6.82 -0.56
N VAL A 175 0.45 7.78 -0.87
CA VAL A 175 -0.96 7.78 -0.49
C VAL A 175 -1.75 7.12 -1.61
N ALA A 176 -2.57 6.13 -1.27
CA ALA A 176 -3.53 5.52 -2.18
C ALA A 176 -4.95 5.74 -1.66
N TYR A 177 -5.91 5.78 -2.59
CA TYR A 177 -7.32 5.97 -2.25
C TYR A 177 -8.23 5.25 -3.25
N ARG A 178 -9.50 5.12 -2.88
CA ARG A 178 -10.52 4.53 -3.75
C ARG A 178 -11.73 5.44 -3.87
N VAL A 179 -12.16 5.65 -5.11
CA VAL A 179 -13.43 6.29 -5.45
C VAL A 179 -14.50 5.19 -5.52
N PRO A 180 -15.67 5.35 -4.86
CA PRO A 180 -16.74 4.37 -4.88
C PRO A 180 -17.20 4.03 -6.30
N GLY A 181 -17.45 2.74 -6.55
CA GLY A 181 -17.92 2.24 -7.85
C GLY A 181 -16.83 2.07 -8.91
N GLU A 182 -15.61 2.53 -8.67
CA GLU A 182 -14.48 2.28 -9.58
C GLU A 182 -13.91 0.88 -9.39
N GLY A 183 -13.52 0.25 -10.49
CA GLY A 183 -12.89 -1.07 -10.49
C GLY A 183 -11.36 -1.03 -10.25
N SER A 184 -10.78 0.13 -9.93
CA SER A 184 -9.37 0.37 -9.65
C SER A 184 -9.21 1.19 -8.38
N ILE A 185 -7.98 1.30 -7.92
CA ILE A 185 -7.57 2.28 -6.92
C ILE A 185 -6.65 3.29 -7.59
N ASP A 186 -6.60 4.49 -7.03
CA ASP A 186 -5.68 5.53 -7.43
C ASP A 186 -4.61 5.74 -6.38
N ASP A 187 -3.46 6.25 -6.79
CA ASP A 187 -2.38 6.63 -5.89
C ASP A 187 -1.68 7.92 -6.36
N LEU A 188 -1.12 8.66 -5.42
CA LEU A 188 -0.28 9.79 -5.76
C LEU A 188 0.97 9.30 -6.47
N SER A 189 1.34 9.96 -7.57
CA SER A 189 2.54 9.58 -8.32
C SER A 189 3.76 9.53 -7.41
N MET A 190 4.46 8.40 -7.44
CA MET A 190 5.66 8.17 -6.63
C MET A 190 6.78 9.12 -7.07
N SER A 191 7.22 9.99 -6.18
CA SER A 191 8.31 10.93 -6.43
C SER A 191 9.09 11.24 -5.15
N GLU A 192 10.27 11.80 -5.31
CA GLU A 192 11.00 12.47 -4.24
C GLU A 192 10.36 13.84 -3.98
N GLY A 193 10.35 14.29 -2.72
CA GLY A 193 9.76 15.54 -2.29
C GLY A 193 8.28 15.45 -1.91
N ALA A 194 7.63 16.61 -1.87
CA ALA A 194 6.23 16.75 -1.49
C ALA A 194 5.29 16.54 -2.68
N LYS A 195 4.15 15.91 -2.43
CA LYS A 195 3.03 15.77 -3.37
C LYS A 195 1.72 16.00 -2.65
N GLU A 196 0.79 16.64 -3.34
CA GLU A 196 -0.58 16.85 -2.89
C GLU A 196 -1.56 16.59 -4.03
N GLU A 197 -2.75 16.14 -3.69
CA GLU A 197 -3.85 15.95 -4.63
C GLU A 197 -5.18 16.25 -3.94
N LYS A 198 -6.07 16.93 -4.66
CA LYS A 198 -7.43 17.27 -4.23
C LYS A 198 -8.44 16.43 -4.98
N ILE A 199 -9.14 15.58 -4.24
CA ILE A 199 -10.13 14.65 -4.75
C ILE A 199 -11.50 15.23 -4.42
N SER A 200 -12.20 15.74 -5.45
CA SER A 200 -13.50 16.36 -5.28
C SER A 200 -14.68 15.37 -5.32
N SER A 201 -14.41 14.12 -5.69
CA SER A 201 -15.39 13.01 -5.63
C SER A 201 -15.38 12.36 -4.26
N SER A 202 -16.44 11.57 -3.98
CA SER A 202 -16.49 10.72 -2.78
C SER A 202 -15.33 9.75 -2.74
N VAL A 203 -14.85 9.44 -1.52
CA VAL A 203 -13.74 8.51 -1.30
C VAL A 203 -14.16 7.47 -0.27
N GLU A 204 -13.99 6.20 -0.59
CA GLU A 204 -14.37 5.07 0.26
C GLU A 204 -13.32 4.81 1.35
N TRP A 205 -12.05 4.87 0.98
CA TRP A 205 -10.93 4.73 1.92
C TRP A 205 -9.67 5.47 1.44
N ILE A 206 -8.81 5.80 2.39
CA ILE A 206 -7.49 6.41 2.17
C ILE A 206 -6.45 5.55 2.86
N ALA A 207 -5.34 5.28 2.17
CA ALA A 207 -4.24 4.47 2.68
C ALA A 207 -2.92 5.25 2.67
N PHE A 208 -2.25 5.31 3.80
CA PHE A 208 -0.84 5.66 3.91
C PHE A 208 -0.04 4.38 3.71
N LYS A 209 0.36 4.16 2.47
CA LYS A 209 0.96 2.92 2.01
C LYS A 209 2.47 3.00 2.03
N GLN A 210 3.11 2.00 2.62
CA GLN A 210 4.54 1.71 2.51
C GLN A 210 4.75 0.47 1.62
N GLN A 211 5.99 0.07 1.39
CA GLN A 211 6.31 -1.10 0.55
C GLN A 211 5.58 -2.36 1.02
N PHE A 212 5.68 -2.71 2.30
CA PHE A 212 5.13 -3.95 2.84
C PHE A 212 4.03 -3.76 3.88
N PHE A 213 3.73 -2.54 4.30
CA PHE A 213 2.74 -2.23 5.32
C PHE A 213 1.86 -1.07 4.89
N SER A 214 0.65 -1.03 5.41
CA SER A 214 -0.27 0.09 5.17
C SER A 214 -1.08 0.44 6.41
N SER A 215 -1.31 1.73 6.60
CA SER A 215 -2.33 2.28 7.49
C SER A 215 -3.48 2.76 6.62
N VAL A 216 -4.66 2.18 6.77
CA VAL A 216 -5.83 2.52 5.93
C VAL A 216 -6.95 3.01 6.83
N LEU A 217 -7.59 4.11 6.46
CA LEU A 217 -8.83 4.58 7.05
C LEU A 217 -9.97 4.35 6.07
N ILE A 218 -10.95 3.54 6.48
CA ILE A 218 -12.10 3.11 5.70
C ILE A 218 -13.33 3.79 6.30
N ALA A 219 -14.13 4.46 5.47
CA ALA A 219 -15.42 5.01 5.87
C ALA A 219 -16.54 4.08 5.44
N ARG A 220 -17.54 3.89 6.31
CA ARG A 220 -18.72 3.10 5.97
C ARG A 220 -19.65 3.83 4.99
N ASP A 221 -19.79 5.14 5.16
CA ASP A 221 -20.69 6.00 4.38
C ASP A 221 -19.89 7.00 3.51
N ASP A 222 -18.74 6.62 3.02
CA ASP A 222 -17.83 7.40 2.20
C ASP A 222 -17.48 8.80 2.74
N PHE A 223 -16.30 9.28 2.43
CA PHE A 223 -15.95 10.69 2.60
C PHE A 223 -16.49 11.50 1.44
N LEU A 224 -16.94 12.72 1.69
CA LEU A 224 -17.47 13.63 0.65
C LEU A 224 -16.41 14.06 -0.37
N TYR A 225 -15.19 14.23 0.10
CA TYR A 225 -13.98 14.61 -0.64
C TYR A 225 -12.75 14.25 0.18
N ALA A 226 -11.58 14.32 -0.43
CA ALA A 226 -10.32 14.20 0.28
C ALA A 226 -9.23 15.09 -0.33
N ASP A 227 -8.48 15.81 0.50
CA ASP A 227 -7.22 16.44 0.14
C ASP A 227 -6.11 15.60 0.76
N VAL A 228 -5.29 14.97 -0.06
CA VAL A 228 -4.25 14.03 0.40
C VAL A 228 -2.88 14.53 0.02
N ALA A 229 -1.91 14.33 0.90
CA ALA A 229 -0.55 14.74 0.63
C ALA A 229 0.48 13.84 1.31
N TYR A 230 1.69 13.84 0.78
CA TYR A 230 2.87 13.32 1.46
C TYR A 230 4.07 14.23 1.26
N ASP A 231 5.03 14.15 2.18
CA ASP A 231 6.36 14.75 2.06
C ASP A 231 7.42 13.71 2.38
N THR A 232 8.44 13.61 1.51
CA THR A 232 9.50 12.60 1.64
C THR A 232 10.54 13.08 2.66
N ALA A 233 10.82 12.24 3.64
CA ALA A 233 11.80 12.53 4.67
C ALA A 233 13.24 12.47 4.15
N SER A 234 14.19 13.07 4.88
CA SER A 234 15.61 12.90 4.59
C SER A 234 16.04 11.43 4.77
N PRO A 235 16.87 10.88 3.86
CA PRO A 235 17.36 9.50 3.95
C PRO A 235 18.01 9.13 5.29
N ASP A 236 18.68 10.09 5.94
CA ASP A 236 19.41 9.88 7.20
C ASP A 236 18.53 10.00 8.44
N SER A 237 17.27 10.41 8.30
CA SER A 237 16.36 10.63 9.44
C SER A 237 15.86 9.34 10.10
N GLY A 238 15.95 8.18 9.43
CA GLY A 238 15.30 6.94 9.84
C GLY A 238 13.79 6.92 9.56
N LEU A 239 13.29 7.95 8.87
CA LEU A 239 11.90 8.10 8.45
C LEU A 239 11.79 7.88 6.93
N ILE A 240 10.58 7.66 6.43
CA ILE A 240 10.36 7.52 5.00
C ILE A 240 9.49 8.65 4.44
N LYS A 241 8.30 8.84 4.96
CA LYS A 241 7.38 9.91 4.53
C LYS A 241 6.50 10.39 5.68
N ALA A 242 6.18 11.68 5.64
CA ALA A 242 5.08 12.27 6.40
C ALA A 242 3.84 12.29 5.51
N PHE A 243 2.72 11.82 6.02
CA PHE A 243 1.44 11.72 5.34
C PHE A 243 0.40 12.61 5.97
N SER A 244 -0.50 13.15 5.17
CA SER A 244 -1.67 13.87 5.63
C SER A 244 -2.86 13.66 4.71
N ALA A 245 -4.05 13.62 5.30
CA ALA A 245 -5.32 13.57 4.62
C ALA A 245 -6.32 14.46 5.35
N ALA A 246 -6.98 15.36 4.64
CA ALA A 246 -8.10 16.16 5.12
C ALA A 246 -9.34 15.76 4.33
N MET A 247 -10.39 15.37 5.03
CA MET A 247 -11.61 14.85 4.44
C MET A 247 -12.83 15.34 5.24
N ALA A 248 -14.03 15.07 4.77
CA ALA A 248 -15.24 15.40 5.48
C ALA A 248 -16.30 14.31 5.33
N VAL A 249 -17.14 14.17 6.36
CA VAL A 249 -18.34 13.33 6.33
C VAL A 249 -19.59 14.19 6.36
N PRO A 250 -20.70 13.75 5.72
CA PRO A 250 -21.94 14.51 5.73
C PRO A 250 -22.52 14.60 7.14
N TYR A 251 -23.10 15.75 7.48
CA TYR A 251 -23.77 15.97 8.75
C TYR A 251 -25.17 16.51 8.54
N THR A 252 -26.12 15.92 9.25
CA THR A 252 -27.48 16.42 9.41
C THR A 252 -27.86 16.38 10.89
N ALA A 253 -28.94 17.08 11.27
CA ALA A 253 -29.42 17.05 12.65
C ALA A 253 -29.88 15.65 13.14
N GLN A 254 -30.13 14.73 12.23
CA GLN A 254 -30.48 13.33 12.48
C GLN A 254 -29.25 12.40 12.55
N THR A 255 -28.08 12.90 12.21
CA THR A 255 -26.85 12.09 12.25
C THR A 255 -26.43 11.87 13.70
N GLU A 256 -26.46 10.64 14.16
CA GLU A 256 -26.09 10.27 15.53
C GLU A 256 -24.73 9.55 15.61
N GLN A 257 -24.29 8.96 14.50
CA GLN A 257 -23.13 8.08 14.50
C GLN A 257 -22.44 8.08 13.15
N TYR A 258 -21.10 7.87 13.19
CA TYR A 258 -20.26 7.55 12.05
C TYR A 258 -19.45 6.29 12.36
N ASP A 259 -19.37 5.38 11.42
CA ASP A 259 -18.60 4.16 11.53
C ASP A 259 -17.43 4.16 10.55
N PHE A 260 -16.25 3.89 11.08
CA PHE A 260 -14.99 3.78 10.36
C PHE A 260 -14.29 2.48 10.76
N SER A 261 -13.32 2.07 9.95
CA SER A 261 -12.37 1.03 10.32
C SER A 261 -10.97 1.47 9.97
N PHE A 262 -10.02 1.30 10.88
CA PHE A 262 -8.61 1.38 10.57
C PHE A 262 -8.09 -0.02 10.26
N TYR A 263 -7.28 -0.12 9.22
CA TYR A 263 -6.42 -1.26 8.98
C TYR A 263 -4.97 -0.85 9.27
N PHE A 264 -4.30 -1.60 10.11
CA PHE A 264 -2.87 -1.42 10.40
C PHE A 264 -2.19 -2.77 10.22
N GLY A 265 -1.54 -2.99 9.09
CA GLY A 265 -1.01 -4.33 8.87
C GLY A 265 -0.19 -4.49 7.59
N PRO A 266 0.18 -5.76 7.32
CA PRO A 266 1.02 -6.12 6.19
C PRO A 266 0.25 -6.06 4.87
N ASN A 267 0.93 -5.63 3.80
CA ASN A 267 0.44 -5.72 2.43
C ASN A 267 0.49 -7.17 1.94
N LYS A 268 -0.34 -8.03 2.58
CA LYS A 268 -0.43 -9.45 2.28
C LYS A 268 -1.71 -9.74 1.50
N TYR A 269 -1.57 -10.31 0.30
CA TYR A 269 -2.69 -10.54 -0.61
C TYR A 269 -3.85 -11.32 0.03
N ALA A 270 -3.51 -12.42 0.73
CA ALA A 270 -4.49 -13.28 1.38
C ALA A 270 -5.26 -12.61 2.54
N VAL A 271 -4.70 -11.55 3.14
CA VAL A 271 -5.34 -10.73 4.19
C VAL A 271 -6.19 -9.64 3.55
N LEU A 272 -5.58 -8.80 2.69
CA LEU A 272 -6.24 -7.64 2.11
C LEU A 272 -7.44 -8.00 1.23
N LYS A 273 -7.38 -9.12 0.51
CA LYS A 273 -8.48 -9.61 -0.34
C LYS A 273 -9.74 -10.00 0.44
N LYS A 274 -9.63 -10.30 1.72
CA LYS A 274 -10.75 -10.75 2.57
C LYS A 274 -11.41 -9.61 3.34
N ILE A 275 -10.87 -8.40 3.23
CA ILE A 275 -11.44 -7.22 3.89
C ILE A 275 -12.47 -6.62 2.94
N ASP A 276 -13.73 -6.80 3.30
CA ASP A 276 -14.89 -6.30 2.58
C ASP A 276 -15.56 -5.17 3.37
N ASP A 277 -16.42 -4.40 2.70
CA ASP A 277 -17.26 -3.42 3.35
C ASP A 277 -18.34 -4.09 4.22
N ALA A 278 -19.17 -3.28 4.90
CA ALA A 278 -20.25 -3.78 5.75
C ALA A 278 -21.35 -4.51 4.97
N GLN A 279 -21.43 -4.36 3.66
CA GLN A 279 -22.36 -5.00 2.75
C GLN A 279 -21.76 -6.25 2.08
N GLY A 280 -20.50 -6.61 2.38
CA GLY A 280 -19.78 -7.72 1.78
C GLY A 280 -19.27 -7.43 0.37
N GLN A 281 -19.14 -6.14 -0.01
CA GLN A 281 -18.50 -5.74 -1.26
C GLN A 281 -17.00 -5.57 -1.05
N SER A 282 -16.24 -5.97 -2.06
CA SER A 282 -14.78 -5.90 -1.98
C SER A 282 -14.29 -4.46 -1.98
N LEU A 283 -13.52 -4.10 -0.97
CA LEU A 283 -12.83 -2.82 -0.86
C LEU A 283 -11.61 -2.69 -1.79
N LEU A 284 -11.25 -3.74 -2.52
CA LEU A 284 -10.07 -3.83 -3.41
C LEU A 284 -8.75 -3.45 -2.74
N LEU A 285 -8.63 -3.65 -1.43
CA LEU A 285 -7.39 -3.37 -0.69
C LEU A 285 -6.21 -4.24 -1.16
N ASP A 286 -6.48 -5.40 -1.76
CA ASP A 286 -5.46 -6.24 -2.40
C ASP A 286 -4.70 -5.52 -3.52
N ARG A 287 -5.29 -4.47 -4.11
CA ARG A 287 -4.65 -3.63 -5.13
C ARG A 287 -3.62 -2.63 -4.58
N LEU A 288 -3.53 -2.47 -3.26
CA LEU A 288 -2.39 -1.79 -2.63
C LEU A 288 -1.06 -2.49 -2.95
N ILE A 289 -1.10 -3.81 -3.28
CA ILE A 289 0.07 -4.53 -3.77
C ILE A 289 0.20 -4.27 -5.28
N PRO A 290 1.30 -3.67 -5.76
CA PRO A 290 1.46 -3.24 -7.16
C PRO A 290 1.72 -4.45 -8.08
N MET A 291 0.70 -5.24 -8.39
CA MET A 291 0.79 -6.44 -9.23
C MET A 291 0.85 -6.13 -10.74
N GLY A 292 0.84 -4.85 -11.13
CA GLY A 292 0.78 -4.42 -12.53
C GLY A 292 -0.65 -4.24 -13.04
N TRP A 293 -0.75 -3.65 -14.23
CA TRP A 293 -1.99 -3.29 -14.92
C TRP A 293 -2.25 -4.17 -16.15
N GLY A 294 -3.51 -4.28 -16.59
CA GLY A 294 -3.90 -5.00 -17.80
C GLY A 294 -3.42 -6.47 -17.82
N ILE A 295 -2.71 -6.86 -18.86
CA ILE A 295 -2.20 -8.23 -19.08
C ILE A 295 -1.20 -8.62 -17.98
N ILE A 296 -0.38 -7.69 -17.50
CA ILE A 296 0.61 -7.93 -16.44
C ILE A 296 -0.09 -8.30 -15.13
N GLY A 297 -1.08 -7.51 -14.74
CA GLY A 297 -1.88 -7.78 -13.55
C GLY A 297 -2.68 -9.09 -13.66
N TRP A 298 -3.16 -9.42 -14.86
CA TRP A 298 -3.82 -10.70 -15.13
C TRP A 298 -2.86 -11.87 -14.92
N VAL A 299 -1.65 -11.82 -15.51
CA VAL A 299 -0.61 -12.84 -15.32
C VAL A 299 -0.23 -13.00 -13.85
N SER A 300 -0.07 -11.89 -13.11
CA SER A 300 0.24 -11.94 -11.68
C SER A 300 -0.84 -12.69 -10.88
N ARG A 301 -2.12 -12.35 -11.08
CA ARG A 301 -3.24 -12.90 -10.30
C ARG A 301 -3.62 -14.33 -10.69
N TRP A 302 -3.52 -14.70 -11.97
CA TRP A 302 -4.01 -15.98 -12.47
C TRP A 302 -2.91 -17.02 -12.71
N LEU A 303 -1.66 -16.59 -12.81
CA LEU A 303 -0.54 -17.50 -13.02
C LEU A 303 0.44 -17.47 -11.83
N VAL A 304 1.00 -16.30 -11.51
CA VAL A 304 2.11 -16.21 -10.54
C VAL A 304 1.63 -16.53 -9.12
N ILE A 305 0.59 -15.83 -8.63
CA ILE A 305 0.09 -16.01 -7.26
C ILE A 305 -0.46 -17.41 -7.01
N PRO A 306 -1.35 -17.99 -7.84
CA PRO A 306 -1.86 -19.34 -7.59
C PRO A 306 -0.79 -20.42 -7.57
N VAL A 307 0.21 -20.31 -8.48
CA VAL A 307 1.33 -21.26 -8.49
C VAL A 307 2.22 -21.07 -7.27
N PHE A 308 2.49 -19.84 -6.87
CA PHE A 308 3.24 -19.52 -5.67
C PHE A 308 2.55 -20.06 -4.40
N ASP A 309 1.26 -19.79 -4.23
CA ASP A 309 0.45 -20.27 -3.10
C ASP A 309 0.34 -21.81 -3.07
N PHE A 310 0.21 -22.46 -4.24
CA PHE A 310 0.23 -23.90 -4.34
C PHE A 310 1.57 -24.48 -3.89
N LEU A 311 2.69 -23.94 -4.40
CA LEU A 311 4.02 -24.43 -4.03
C LEU A 311 4.32 -24.21 -2.53
N ARG A 312 3.83 -23.11 -1.96
CA ARG A 312 3.98 -22.81 -0.53
C ARG A 312 3.40 -23.88 0.39
N GLN A 313 2.36 -24.59 -0.03
CA GLN A 313 1.75 -25.66 0.77
C GLN A 313 2.70 -26.85 0.95
N TYR A 314 3.63 -27.06 0.02
CA TYR A 314 4.54 -28.22 0.01
C TYR A 314 5.99 -27.84 0.30
N ILE A 315 6.38 -26.60 0.05
CA ILE A 315 7.77 -26.13 0.12
C ILE A 315 7.86 -24.98 1.13
N PRO A 316 8.56 -25.18 2.26
CA PRO A 316 8.66 -24.16 3.30
C PRO A 316 9.62 -23.00 2.91
N SER A 317 10.58 -23.24 2.00
CA SER A 317 11.57 -22.25 1.59
C SER A 317 11.11 -21.45 0.37
N PHE A 318 10.91 -20.16 0.54
CA PHE A 318 10.49 -19.25 -0.52
C PHE A 318 11.50 -19.13 -1.66
N GLY A 319 12.79 -19.23 -1.36
CA GLY A 319 13.82 -19.22 -2.38
C GLY A 319 13.72 -20.41 -3.36
N TRP A 320 13.42 -21.62 -2.85
CA TRP A 320 13.14 -22.77 -3.69
C TRP A 320 11.86 -22.60 -4.50
N ILE A 321 10.83 -21.98 -3.94
CA ILE A 321 9.57 -21.67 -4.64
C ILE A 321 9.87 -20.77 -5.85
N ILE A 322 10.67 -19.71 -5.68
CA ILE A 322 11.07 -18.80 -6.78
C ILE A 322 11.81 -19.56 -7.87
N LEU A 323 12.76 -20.43 -7.50
CA LEU A 323 13.53 -21.21 -8.46
C LEU A 323 12.62 -22.16 -9.25
N ILE A 324 11.75 -22.89 -8.57
CA ILE A 324 10.81 -23.83 -9.21
C ILE A 324 9.82 -23.06 -10.10
N LEU A 325 9.30 -21.92 -9.66
CA LEU A 325 8.42 -21.07 -10.45
C LEU A 325 9.13 -20.60 -11.73
N ALA A 326 10.39 -20.17 -11.64
CA ALA A 326 11.18 -19.77 -12.80
C ALA A 326 11.38 -20.92 -13.79
N ILE A 327 11.69 -22.13 -13.31
CA ILE A 327 11.83 -23.33 -14.13
C ILE A 327 10.49 -23.69 -14.80
N LEU A 328 9.40 -23.67 -14.05
CA LEU A 328 8.06 -24.00 -14.55
C LEU A 328 7.63 -23.03 -15.66
N ILE A 329 7.84 -21.72 -15.48
CA ILE A 329 7.59 -20.72 -16.52
C ILE A 329 8.44 -21.00 -17.77
N LYS A 330 9.72 -21.37 -17.61
CA LYS A 330 10.59 -21.76 -18.74
C LYS A 330 10.06 -22.98 -19.47
N ILE A 331 9.56 -23.99 -18.75
CA ILE A 331 8.96 -25.19 -19.34
C ILE A 331 7.70 -24.81 -20.14
N ILE A 332 6.82 -23.98 -19.58
CA ILE A 332 5.58 -23.53 -20.24
C ILE A 332 5.90 -22.76 -21.54
N VAL A 333 6.93 -21.91 -21.54
CA VAL A 333 7.31 -21.10 -22.70
C VAL A 333 8.19 -21.89 -23.71
N SER A 334 8.78 -23.03 -23.31
CA SER A 334 9.76 -23.77 -24.12
C SER A 334 9.23 -24.22 -25.50
N PRO A 335 7.98 -24.71 -25.70
CA PRO A 335 7.48 -25.08 -27.01
C PRO A 335 7.48 -23.92 -28.02
N LEU A 336 7.15 -22.73 -27.48
CA LEU A 336 7.12 -21.50 -28.27
C LEU A 336 8.53 -21.02 -28.63
N THR A 337 9.43 -21.09 -27.67
CA THR A 337 10.86 -20.77 -27.85
C THR A 337 11.53 -21.72 -28.87
N TYR A 338 11.19 -23.00 -28.80
CA TYR A 338 11.71 -24.01 -29.78
C TYR A 338 11.26 -23.66 -31.20
N LYS A 339 9.96 -23.35 -31.42
CA LYS A 339 9.46 -22.92 -32.76
C LYS A 339 10.20 -21.67 -33.27
N SER A 340 10.47 -20.72 -32.38
CA SER A 340 11.24 -19.52 -32.71
C SER A 340 12.68 -19.83 -33.12
N TYR A 341 13.38 -20.72 -32.40
CA TYR A 341 14.72 -21.14 -32.77
C TYR A 341 14.77 -21.81 -34.16
N ILE A 342 13.78 -22.65 -34.46
CA ILE A 342 13.66 -23.25 -35.83
C ILE A 342 13.45 -22.14 -36.87
N SER A 343 12.59 -21.16 -36.62
CA SER A 343 12.37 -20.04 -37.55
C SER A 343 13.64 -19.20 -37.76
N GLN A 344 14.39 -18.93 -36.68
CA GLN A 344 15.68 -18.23 -36.77
C GLN A 344 16.76 -19.05 -37.51
N ALA A 345 16.80 -20.35 -37.29
CA ALA A 345 17.73 -21.25 -38.04
C ALA A 345 17.43 -21.25 -39.54
N LYS A 346 16.14 -21.34 -39.90
CA LYS A 346 15.71 -21.23 -41.32
C LYS A 346 16.07 -19.86 -41.91
N MET A 347 15.90 -18.76 -41.15
CA MET A 347 16.26 -17.43 -41.59
C MET A 347 17.76 -17.29 -41.89
N ARG A 348 18.65 -17.97 -41.14
CA ARG A 348 20.10 -18.00 -41.40
C ARG A 348 20.42 -18.73 -42.71
N ILE A 349 19.67 -19.79 -43.05
CA ILE A 349 19.89 -20.57 -44.28
C ILE A 349 19.56 -19.72 -45.52
N ILE A 350 18.48 -18.92 -45.49
CA ILE A 350 18.08 -18.08 -46.64
C ILE A 350 18.77 -16.71 -46.66
N LYS A 351 19.66 -16.42 -45.68
CA LYS A 351 20.39 -15.15 -45.65
C LYS A 351 21.10 -14.79 -46.96
N PRO A 352 21.83 -15.70 -47.68
CA PRO A 352 22.44 -15.37 -48.97
C PRO A 352 21.42 -14.93 -50.03
N GLU A 353 20.20 -15.53 -50.05
CA GLU A 353 19.14 -15.12 -50.99
C GLU A 353 18.58 -13.73 -50.62
N ILE A 354 18.48 -13.43 -49.30
CA ILE A 354 18.10 -12.09 -48.82
C ILE A 354 19.15 -11.05 -49.23
N ASP A 355 20.44 -11.39 -49.10
CA ASP A 355 21.53 -10.49 -49.45
C ASP A 355 21.59 -10.26 -51.00
N ALA A 356 21.32 -11.27 -51.81
CA ALA A 356 21.15 -11.13 -53.25
C ALA A 356 19.95 -10.24 -53.62
N LEU A 357 18.85 -10.38 -52.90
CA LEU A 357 17.66 -9.53 -53.08
C LEU A 357 17.94 -8.06 -52.66
N ASN A 358 18.69 -7.86 -51.62
CA ASN A 358 19.14 -6.54 -51.18
C ASN A 358 20.04 -5.87 -52.22
N ALA A 359 20.92 -6.62 -52.84
CA ALA A 359 21.81 -6.17 -53.93
C ALA A 359 21.05 -5.82 -55.21
N LYS A 360 19.96 -6.57 -55.49
CA LYS A 360 19.10 -6.36 -56.68
C LYS A 360 18.33 -5.03 -56.60
N TYR A 361 17.93 -4.60 -55.38
CA TYR A 361 17.16 -3.38 -55.15
C TYR A 361 17.88 -2.41 -54.20
N PRO A 362 18.97 -1.71 -54.71
CA PRO A 362 19.73 -0.80 -53.88
C PRO A 362 19.07 0.58 -53.65
N LYS A 363 18.09 0.94 -54.52
CA LYS A 363 17.45 2.26 -54.48
C LYS A 363 16.21 2.27 -53.61
N GLN A 364 15.97 3.40 -52.97
CA GLN A 364 14.83 3.62 -52.06
C GLN A 364 13.48 3.60 -52.79
N ASP A 365 13.47 4.00 -54.06
CA ASP A 365 12.28 3.97 -54.92
C ASP A 365 11.74 2.55 -55.22
N ASP A 366 12.57 1.52 -55.08
CA ASP A 366 12.21 0.12 -55.25
C ASP A 366 11.84 -0.59 -53.92
N ALA A 367 11.73 0.15 -52.82
CA ALA A 367 11.50 -0.43 -51.50
C ALA A 367 10.21 -1.30 -51.43
N MET A 368 9.15 -0.91 -52.09
CA MET A 368 7.92 -1.70 -52.16
C MET A 368 8.07 -3.03 -52.90
N LYS A 369 8.78 -3.03 -54.03
CA LYS A 369 9.07 -4.26 -54.81
C LYS A 369 9.99 -5.19 -54.02
N LYS A 370 11.04 -4.64 -53.40
CA LYS A 370 11.94 -5.35 -52.52
C LYS A 370 11.18 -6.04 -51.40
N GLN A 371 10.24 -5.33 -50.72
CA GLN A 371 9.46 -5.88 -49.64
C GLN A 371 8.51 -6.99 -50.11
N GLN A 372 7.90 -6.84 -51.29
CA GLN A 372 7.04 -7.87 -51.87
C GLN A 372 7.81 -9.13 -52.23
N GLU A 373 8.99 -9.02 -52.89
CA GLU A 373 9.82 -10.17 -53.22
C GLU A 373 10.38 -10.83 -51.95
N MET A 374 10.73 -10.04 -50.92
CA MET A 374 11.19 -10.58 -49.64
C MET A 374 10.09 -11.35 -48.92
N MET A 375 8.85 -10.85 -48.92
CA MET A 375 7.69 -11.57 -48.36
C MET A 375 7.37 -12.85 -49.16
N ALA A 376 7.53 -12.81 -50.48
CA ALA A 376 7.39 -14.00 -51.33
C ALA A 376 8.45 -15.05 -51.03
N LEU A 377 9.71 -14.64 -50.81
CA LEU A 377 10.82 -15.49 -50.40
C LEU A 377 10.54 -16.16 -49.06
N TYR A 378 10.13 -15.40 -48.04
CA TYR A 378 9.76 -15.94 -46.74
C TYR A 378 8.60 -16.93 -46.84
N LYS A 379 7.59 -16.65 -47.63
CA LYS A 379 6.45 -17.53 -47.84
C LYS A 379 6.87 -18.82 -48.54
N LYS A 380 7.75 -18.74 -49.55
CA LYS A 380 8.31 -19.89 -50.25
C LYS A 380 9.16 -20.79 -49.35
N ALA A 381 9.95 -20.20 -48.45
CA ALA A 381 10.75 -20.90 -47.46
C ALA A 381 9.97 -21.41 -46.24
N GLY A 382 8.68 -21.10 -46.14
CA GLY A 382 7.83 -21.44 -44.98
C GLY A 382 8.33 -20.80 -43.67
N ILE A 383 8.83 -19.56 -43.79
CA ILE A 383 9.37 -18.80 -42.65
C ILE A 383 8.40 -17.68 -42.29
N ASN A 384 8.06 -17.60 -41.00
CA ASN A 384 7.39 -16.43 -40.47
C ASN A 384 8.46 -15.45 -39.97
N PRO A 385 8.62 -14.25 -40.57
CA PRO A 385 9.60 -13.27 -40.12
C PRO A 385 9.37 -12.78 -38.68
N LEU A 386 8.11 -12.81 -38.22
CA LEU A 386 7.75 -12.49 -36.84
C LEU A 386 7.98 -13.65 -35.86
N GLY A 387 8.25 -14.86 -36.36
CA GLY A 387 8.43 -16.06 -35.53
C GLY A 387 9.57 -15.93 -34.52
N GLY A 388 10.59 -15.11 -34.84
CA GLY A 388 11.72 -14.85 -33.96
C GLY A 388 11.43 -14.01 -32.72
N CYS A 389 10.49 -13.07 -32.81
CA CYS A 389 10.17 -12.14 -31.71
C CYS A 389 8.96 -12.56 -30.85
N ILE A 390 8.12 -13.51 -31.33
CA ILE A 390 6.92 -13.96 -30.61
C ILE A 390 7.22 -14.46 -29.19
N PRO A 391 8.24 -15.28 -28.91
CA PRO A 391 8.56 -15.69 -27.55
C PRO A 391 8.89 -14.52 -26.63
N MET A 392 9.63 -13.54 -27.12
CA MET A 392 9.96 -12.33 -26.36
C MET A 392 8.70 -11.53 -26.01
N LEU A 393 7.77 -11.37 -26.95
CA LEU A 393 6.51 -10.65 -26.72
C LEU A 393 5.62 -11.34 -25.69
N ILE A 394 5.60 -12.68 -25.64
CA ILE A 394 4.82 -13.45 -24.67
C ILE A 394 5.54 -13.51 -23.31
N GLN A 395 6.86 -13.61 -23.33
CA GLN A 395 7.66 -13.68 -22.11
C GLN A 395 7.74 -12.34 -21.38
N LEU A 396 7.64 -11.20 -22.09
CA LEU A 396 7.77 -9.86 -21.51
C LEU A 396 6.71 -9.57 -20.44
N PRO A 397 5.40 -9.81 -20.64
CA PRO A 397 4.39 -9.62 -19.59
C PRO A 397 4.65 -10.48 -18.36
N ILE A 398 5.11 -11.72 -18.53
CA ILE A 398 5.43 -12.64 -17.44
C ILE A 398 6.63 -12.10 -16.65
N LEU A 399 7.67 -11.67 -17.35
CA LEU A 399 8.88 -11.12 -16.74
C LEU A 399 8.55 -9.86 -15.93
N ILE A 400 7.77 -8.94 -16.50
CA ILE A 400 7.35 -7.71 -15.81
C ILE A 400 6.46 -8.04 -14.62
N ALA A 401 5.57 -9.02 -14.73
CA ALA A 401 4.73 -9.48 -13.62
C ALA A 401 5.59 -9.96 -12.44
N MET A 402 6.60 -10.79 -12.71
CA MET A 402 7.54 -11.25 -11.67
C MET A 402 8.37 -10.11 -11.08
N PHE A 403 8.86 -9.20 -11.93
CA PHE A 403 9.62 -8.02 -11.49
C PHE A 403 8.83 -7.09 -10.57
N ARG A 404 7.51 -7.04 -10.73
CA ARG A 404 6.63 -6.26 -9.84
C ARG A 404 6.20 -7.03 -8.61
N PHE A 405 5.93 -8.32 -8.76
CA PHE A 405 5.45 -9.17 -7.67
C PHE A 405 6.51 -9.39 -6.58
N PHE A 406 7.74 -9.78 -6.95
CA PHE A 406 8.74 -10.17 -5.96
C PHE A 406 9.16 -9.02 -5.02
N PRO A 407 9.46 -7.79 -5.49
CA PRO A 407 9.83 -6.70 -4.59
C PRO A 407 8.69 -6.20 -3.70
N SER A 408 7.43 -6.54 -4.02
CA SER A 408 6.25 -6.14 -3.25
C SER A 408 5.63 -7.27 -2.44
N SER A 409 6.15 -8.50 -2.56
CA SER A 409 5.67 -9.66 -1.81
C SER A 409 6.27 -9.69 -0.41
N ILE A 410 5.42 -9.46 0.60
CA ILE A 410 5.84 -9.50 2.00
C ILE A 410 6.30 -10.90 2.44
N GLU A 411 5.87 -11.95 1.76
CA GLU A 411 6.29 -13.32 2.01
C GLU A 411 7.79 -13.55 1.81
N LEU A 412 8.44 -12.74 0.97
CA LEU A 412 9.87 -12.82 0.71
C LEU A 412 10.71 -12.02 1.70
N ARG A 413 10.06 -11.15 2.49
CA ARG A 413 10.69 -10.26 3.42
C ARG A 413 11.36 -11.04 4.57
N GLY A 414 12.69 -10.90 4.71
CA GLY A 414 13.49 -11.62 5.71
C GLY A 414 13.69 -13.10 5.42
N GLN A 415 13.34 -13.58 4.22
CA GLN A 415 13.60 -14.96 3.81
C GLN A 415 14.98 -15.08 3.16
N SER A 416 15.68 -16.15 3.46
CA SER A 416 17.04 -16.39 2.94
C SER A 416 17.07 -17.53 1.93
N LEU A 417 18.02 -17.47 1.00
CA LEU A 417 18.38 -18.58 0.12
C LEU A 417 19.90 -18.57 -0.14
N TRP A 418 20.61 -19.60 0.26
CA TRP A 418 22.07 -19.73 0.13
C TRP A 418 22.80 -18.51 0.69
N TRP A 419 23.45 -17.70 -0.17
CA TRP A 419 24.16 -16.48 0.20
C TRP A 419 23.26 -15.24 0.35
N ALA A 420 22.03 -15.27 -0.17
CA ALA A 420 21.08 -14.18 -0.03
C ALA A 420 20.44 -14.24 1.35
N HIS A 421 20.73 -13.25 2.20
CA HIS A 421 20.20 -13.18 3.56
C HIS A 421 18.76 -12.70 3.60
N ASP A 422 18.35 -11.89 2.62
CA ASP A 422 16.99 -11.35 2.53
C ASP A 422 16.57 -11.22 1.04
N LEU A 423 15.60 -12.04 0.62
CA LEU A 423 15.11 -12.05 -0.77
C LEU A 423 14.32 -10.80 -1.16
N SER A 424 13.97 -9.95 -0.22
CA SER A 424 13.29 -8.67 -0.44
C SER A 424 14.24 -7.47 -0.48
N SER A 425 15.50 -7.67 -0.15
CA SER A 425 16.51 -6.62 -0.04
C SER A 425 17.74 -6.95 -0.90
N TYR A 426 18.57 -5.96 -1.13
CA TYR A 426 19.84 -6.19 -1.80
C TYR A 426 20.88 -6.79 -0.85
N ASP A 427 21.74 -7.67 -1.38
CA ASP A 427 22.92 -8.19 -0.68
C ASP A 427 24.18 -7.46 -1.15
N SER A 428 24.92 -6.91 -0.20
CA SER A 428 26.25 -6.35 -0.43
C SER A 428 27.31 -7.40 -0.11
N ILE A 429 27.88 -8.03 -1.13
CA ILE A 429 28.94 -9.02 -0.97
C ILE A 429 30.25 -8.35 -0.55
N LEU A 430 30.50 -7.11 -1.02
CA LEU A 430 31.72 -6.35 -0.74
C LEU A 430 31.40 -4.86 -0.72
N ASN A 431 31.73 -4.20 0.38
CA ASN A 431 31.69 -2.75 0.47
C ASN A 431 33.09 -2.19 0.15
N LEU A 432 33.23 -1.51 -0.99
CA LEU A 432 34.47 -0.82 -1.33
C LEU A 432 34.52 0.53 -0.60
N PRO A 433 35.68 0.89 0.00
CA PRO A 433 35.82 2.17 0.72
C PRO A 433 35.95 3.39 -0.20
N PHE A 434 35.80 3.22 -1.52
CA PHE A 434 35.89 4.28 -2.52
C PHE A 434 34.81 4.10 -3.61
N SER A 435 34.31 5.20 -4.17
CA SER A 435 33.38 5.21 -5.29
C SER A 435 34.13 5.21 -6.62
N ILE A 436 33.73 4.36 -7.55
CA ILE A 436 34.24 4.37 -8.93
C ILE A 436 33.31 5.27 -9.75
N PRO A 437 33.78 6.42 -10.27
CA PRO A 437 32.96 7.31 -11.08
C PRO A 437 32.38 6.57 -12.30
N PHE A 438 31.11 6.77 -12.61
CA PHE A 438 30.37 6.17 -13.73
C PHE A 438 30.15 4.65 -13.69
N TYR A 439 30.53 3.97 -12.61
CA TYR A 439 30.33 2.52 -12.46
C TYR A 439 29.29 2.23 -11.37
N LEU A 440 28.02 2.10 -11.77
CA LEU A 440 26.95 1.58 -10.95
C LEU A 440 26.97 0.04 -10.99
N SER A 441 27.91 -0.56 -10.28
CA SER A 441 28.01 -2.01 -10.14
C SER A 441 27.02 -2.52 -9.09
N LEU A 442 26.46 -3.72 -9.30
CA LEU A 442 25.71 -4.47 -8.27
C LEU A 442 26.54 -4.76 -7.00
N ILE A 443 27.85 -4.53 -7.05
CA ILE A 443 28.80 -4.60 -5.93
C ILE A 443 28.75 -3.32 -5.07
N HIS A 444 28.22 -2.22 -5.63
CA HIS A 444 28.09 -0.90 -5.01
C HIS A 444 26.64 -0.49 -4.81
N ILE A 445 25.84 -1.31 -4.20
CA ILE A 445 24.57 -0.87 -3.67
C ILE A 445 24.76 -0.50 -2.18
N SER A 446 25.70 0.37 -1.92
CA SER A 446 25.58 1.34 -0.85
C SER A 446 24.85 2.54 -1.46
N GLU A 447 23.77 3.00 -0.84
CA GLU A 447 23.10 4.23 -1.24
C GLU A 447 24.16 5.33 -1.42
N PRO A 448 24.20 6.05 -2.55
CA PRO A 448 24.98 7.25 -2.62
C PRO A 448 24.38 8.21 -1.58
N THR A 449 25.22 8.58 -0.62
CA THR A 449 24.96 9.68 0.32
C THR A 449 24.60 10.95 -0.42
#